data_4c904cf9b1cf5b53d57907213e3fee7f
#
_entry.id   4c904cf9b1cf5b53d57907213e3fee7f
#
_cell.length_a   1.000
_cell.length_b   1.000
_cell.length_c   1.000
_cell.angle_alpha   90.00
_cell.angle_beta   90.00
_cell.angle_gamma   90.00
#
_symmetry.space_group_name_H-M   'P 1'
#
loop_
_entity.id
_entity.type
_entity.pdbx_description
1 polymer ?
#
loop_
_entity_poly.entity_id
_entity_poly.type
_entity_poly.pdbx_seq_one_letter_code
_entity_poly.pdbx_strand_id
1 'polypeptide(L)'
;MSNDALALHGADVGISVDTATDVAKDAADVILLEKSLDVIAVGVAEGRRIFANTVKYVFMAASGNFGNMISAAAASAFLPFLPMLPGQILLGNLLYDGSQLAISSDRVDPSAVRAPSRWDIGSIGRFMIVFGPISSFFDLTTFALLLGAFHADASQFRTGWFIESLASQALVVLVIRTRHVPFVRSRPSAPLLISLVAVIAVAVVLPFTPLGPLLGFRPPAWLLLLAIAGVVIAYLVVADIAKWLFFRSEGRRTPPHPRIRHLRRAISGYGG
;
A
#
# COMPACT_ATOMS: atom_id res chain seq x y z
N MET A 1 -10.35 -43.01 -13.16
CA MET A 1 -10.27 -41.96 -12.11
C MET A 1 -8.87 -41.68 -11.58
N SER A 2 -7.84 -42.52 -11.81
CA SER A 2 -6.43 -42.16 -11.43
C SER A 2 -5.74 -41.22 -12.44
N ASN A 3 -6.35 -40.91 -13.58
CA ASN A 3 -5.79 -40.05 -14.63
C ASN A 3 -5.95 -38.56 -14.33
N ASP A 4 -6.83 -38.20 -13.41
CA ASP A 4 -7.13 -36.81 -13.08
C ASP A 4 -6.02 -36.16 -12.23
N ALA A 5 -5.29 -36.97 -11.43
CA ALA A 5 -4.21 -36.48 -10.59
C ALA A 5 -3.05 -35.89 -11.42
N LEU A 6 -2.70 -36.51 -12.55
CA LEU A 6 -1.66 -35.99 -13.44
C LEU A 6 -2.09 -34.67 -14.10
N ALA A 7 -3.38 -34.54 -14.47
CA ALA A 7 -3.91 -33.32 -15.02
C ALA A 7 -3.97 -32.17 -13.99
N LEU A 8 -4.34 -32.49 -12.75
CA LEU A 8 -4.35 -31.55 -11.63
C LEU A 8 -2.93 -31.06 -11.32
N HIS A 9 -1.96 -31.96 -11.30
CA HIS A 9 -0.56 -31.62 -11.04
C HIS A 9 0.12 -30.84 -12.18
N GLY A 10 -0.37 -31.03 -13.42
CA GLY A 10 0.11 -30.31 -14.61
C GLY A 10 -0.59 -28.99 -14.89
N ALA A 11 -1.63 -28.65 -14.13
CA ALA A 11 -2.35 -27.39 -14.24
C ALA A 11 -1.63 -26.27 -13.48
N ASP A 12 -1.80 -25.01 -13.90
CA ASP A 12 -1.31 -23.86 -13.14
C ASP A 12 -1.99 -23.74 -11.76
N VAL A 13 -3.24 -24.19 -11.65
CA VAL A 13 -4.02 -24.34 -10.41
C VAL A 13 -4.91 -25.57 -10.56
N GLY A 14 -4.63 -26.61 -9.78
CA GLY A 14 -5.43 -27.82 -9.72
C GLY A 14 -6.61 -27.65 -8.74
N ILE A 15 -7.85 -27.83 -9.22
CA ILE A 15 -9.05 -27.73 -8.37
C ILE A 15 -9.75 -29.08 -8.33
N SER A 16 -9.95 -29.62 -7.12
CA SER A 16 -10.71 -30.83 -6.87
C SER A 16 -11.93 -30.57 -5.98
N VAL A 17 -12.73 -31.59 -5.74
CA VAL A 17 -13.91 -31.50 -4.86
C VAL A 17 -13.74 -32.44 -3.67
N ASP A 18 -14.39 -32.15 -2.54
CA ASP A 18 -14.28 -32.93 -1.31
C ASP A 18 -14.66 -34.41 -1.50
N THR A 19 -15.56 -34.71 -2.43
CA THR A 19 -15.99 -36.06 -2.76
C THR A 19 -15.09 -36.79 -3.75
N ALA A 20 -13.96 -36.19 -4.16
CA ALA A 20 -12.96 -36.84 -5.03
C ALA A 20 -12.16 -37.90 -4.27
N THR A 21 -11.42 -38.74 -5.02
CA THR A 21 -10.50 -39.70 -4.43
C THR A 21 -9.34 -38.97 -3.71
N ASP A 22 -8.75 -39.60 -2.68
CA ASP A 22 -7.67 -39.01 -1.92
C ASP A 22 -6.49 -38.64 -2.82
N VAL A 23 -6.15 -39.45 -3.81
CA VAL A 23 -5.11 -39.16 -4.80
C VAL A 23 -5.40 -37.88 -5.60
N ALA A 24 -6.66 -37.61 -5.94
CA ALA A 24 -7.03 -36.39 -6.65
C ALA A 24 -7.06 -35.17 -5.72
N LYS A 25 -7.37 -35.38 -4.44
CA LYS A 25 -7.30 -34.30 -3.43
C LYS A 25 -5.84 -33.93 -3.13
N ASP A 26 -4.97 -34.92 -2.97
CA ASP A 26 -3.54 -34.72 -2.71
C ASP A 26 -2.81 -34.01 -3.88
N ALA A 27 -3.32 -34.19 -5.11
CA ALA A 27 -2.78 -33.55 -6.30
C ALA A 27 -3.37 -32.16 -6.59
N ALA A 28 -4.37 -31.71 -5.82
CA ALA A 28 -5.06 -30.44 -6.04
C ALA A 28 -4.51 -29.33 -5.11
N ASP A 29 -4.40 -28.10 -5.66
CA ASP A 29 -4.05 -26.91 -4.88
C ASP A 29 -5.24 -26.38 -4.08
N VAL A 30 -6.48 -26.65 -4.56
CA VAL A 30 -7.73 -26.18 -3.95
C VAL A 30 -8.74 -27.30 -3.91
N ILE A 31 -9.40 -27.50 -2.77
CA ILE A 31 -10.49 -28.44 -2.59
C ILE A 31 -11.80 -27.67 -2.36
N LEU A 32 -12.76 -27.87 -3.25
CA LEU A 32 -14.10 -27.30 -3.10
C LEU A 32 -14.94 -28.20 -2.19
N LEU A 33 -15.47 -27.63 -1.11
CA LEU A 33 -16.38 -28.32 -0.21
C LEU A 33 -17.76 -28.52 -0.82
N GLU A 34 -18.16 -27.66 -1.75
CA GLU A 34 -19.41 -27.73 -2.49
C GLU A 34 -19.13 -27.90 -3.98
N LYS A 35 -19.87 -28.80 -4.66
CA LYS A 35 -19.79 -29.04 -6.10
C LYS A 35 -20.55 -27.95 -6.88
N SER A 36 -20.09 -26.70 -6.80
CA SER A 36 -20.71 -25.59 -7.50
C SER A 36 -19.67 -24.76 -8.27
N LEU A 37 -19.94 -24.51 -9.54
CA LEU A 37 -19.15 -23.61 -10.36
C LEU A 37 -19.25 -22.15 -9.88
N ASP A 38 -20.35 -21.79 -9.21
CA ASP A 38 -20.56 -20.46 -8.67
C ASP A 38 -19.54 -20.18 -7.55
N VAL A 39 -19.18 -21.20 -6.75
CA VAL A 39 -18.14 -21.08 -5.71
C VAL A 39 -16.79 -20.72 -6.35
N ILE A 40 -16.46 -21.31 -7.51
CA ILE A 40 -15.23 -20.97 -8.24
C ILE A 40 -15.29 -19.52 -8.73
N ALA A 41 -16.42 -19.10 -9.29
CA ALA A 41 -16.59 -17.73 -9.78
C ALA A 41 -16.42 -16.69 -8.66
N VAL A 42 -17.03 -16.95 -7.50
CA VAL A 42 -16.90 -16.13 -6.29
C VAL A 42 -15.44 -16.14 -5.79
N GLY A 43 -14.81 -17.32 -5.73
CA GLY A 43 -13.41 -17.47 -5.32
C GLY A 43 -12.44 -16.69 -6.22
N VAL A 44 -12.63 -16.74 -7.53
CA VAL A 44 -11.82 -15.96 -8.50
C VAL A 44 -12.03 -14.46 -8.29
N ALA A 45 -13.25 -14.01 -8.10
CA ALA A 45 -13.54 -12.59 -7.87
C ALA A 45 -12.90 -12.10 -6.56
N GLU A 46 -12.99 -12.89 -5.49
CA GLU A 46 -12.41 -12.60 -4.19
C GLU A 46 -10.87 -12.62 -4.26
N GLY A 47 -10.28 -13.62 -4.90
CA GLY A 47 -8.83 -13.67 -5.13
C GLY A 47 -8.31 -12.46 -5.89
N ARG A 48 -9.02 -11.98 -6.90
CA ARG A 48 -8.69 -10.73 -7.61
C ARG A 48 -8.80 -9.50 -6.72
N ARG A 49 -9.79 -9.46 -5.83
CA ARG A 49 -9.96 -8.39 -4.84
C ARG A 49 -8.78 -8.35 -3.85
N ILE A 50 -8.42 -9.51 -3.30
CA ILE A 50 -7.28 -9.65 -2.39
C ILE A 50 -5.99 -9.22 -3.09
N PHE A 51 -5.74 -9.74 -4.28
CA PHE A 51 -4.55 -9.39 -5.07
C PHE A 51 -4.46 -7.89 -5.35
N ALA A 52 -5.57 -7.26 -5.74
CA ALA A 52 -5.61 -5.81 -5.98
C ALA A 52 -5.27 -5.00 -4.72
N ASN A 53 -5.76 -5.40 -3.55
CA ASN A 53 -5.42 -4.76 -2.28
C ASN A 53 -3.96 -5.01 -1.87
N THR A 54 -3.44 -6.22 -2.11
CA THR A 54 -2.02 -6.56 -1.88
C THR A 54 -1.11 -5.69 -2.76
N VAL A 55 -1.44 -5.51 -4.03
CA VAL A 55 -0.67 -4.62 -4.93
C VAL A 55 -0.68 -3.19 -4.42
N LYS A 56 -1.83 -2.66 -3.97
CA LYS A 56 -1.90 -1.33 -3.35
C LYS A 56 -0.96 -1.22 -2.14
N TYR A 57 -1.03 -2.21 -1.23
CA TYR A 57 -0.14 -2.26 -0.06
C TYR A 57 1.34 -2.19 -0.47
N VAL A 58 1.76 -3.01 -1.44
CA VAL A 58 3.15 -3.04 -1.90
C VAL A 58 3.58 -1.69 -2.49
N PHE A 59 2.74 -1.05 -3.31
CA PHE A 59 3.05 0.29 -3.84
C PHE A 59 3.28 1.31 -2.73
N MET A 60 2.42 1.30 -1.71
CA MET A 60 2.47 2.25 -0.60
C MET A 60 3.67 1.99 0.31
N ALA A 61 3.84 0.74 0.75
CA ALA A 61 4.95 0.34 1.64
C ALA A 61 6.31 0.58 0.97
N ALA A 62 6.46 0.17 -0.29
CA ALA A 62 7.72 0.36 -1.02
C ALA A 62 8.06 1.84 -1.21
N SER A 63 7.10 2.68 -1.62
CA SER A 63 7.35 4.11 -1.84
C SER A 63 7.59 4.88 -0.55
N GLY A 64 6.82 4.59 0.51
CA GLY A 64 6.97 5.22 1.82
C GLY A 64 8.33 4.90 2.45
N ASN A 65 8.70 3.62 2.50
CA ASN A 65 9.99 3.20 3.03
C ASN A 65 11.17 3.79 2.22
N PHE A 66 11.05 3.81 0.89
CA PHE A 66 12.09 4.41 0.04
C PHE A 66 12.25 5.91 0.30
N GLY A 67 11.14 6.66 0.43
CA GLY A 67 11.16 8.07 0.80
C GLY A 67 11.82 8.30 2.15
N ASN A 68 11.40 7.57 3.18
CA ASN A 68 11.98 7.68 4.53
C ASN A 68 13.48 7.38 4.56
N MET A 69 13.94 6.38 3.78
CA MET A 69 15.37 6.08 3.70
C MET A 69 16.17 7.24 3.07
N ILE A 70 15.65 7.86 2.00
CA ILE A 70 16.28 9.04 1.39
C ILE A 70 16.33 10.18 2.39
N SER A 71 15.23 10.45 3.09
CA SER A 71 15.11 11.54 4.07
C SER A 71 16.05 11.31 5.26
N ALA A 72 16.11 10.07 5.78
CA ALA A 72 17.02 9.72 6.88
C ALA A 72 18.48 9.85 6.46
N ALA A 73 18.85 9.40 5.27
CA ALA A 73 20.19 9.52 4.74
C ALA A 73 20.58 11.00 4.54
N ALA A 74 19.68 11.80 3.94
CA ALA A 74 19.89 13.22 3.77
C ALA A 74 20.04 13.93 5.14
N ALA A 75 19.13 13.67 6.08
CA ALA A 75 19.22 14.26 7.43
C ALA A 75 20.53 13.91 8.14
N SER A 76 20.97 12.65 8.04
CA SER A 76 22.22 12.19 8.66
C SER A 76 23.48 12.86 8.09
N ALA A 77 23.39 13.43 6.88
CA ALA A 77 24.51 14.12 6.25
C ALA A 77 24.75 15.53 6.81
N PHE A 78 23.73 16.21 7.37
CA PHE A 78 23.85 17.59 7.84
C PHE A 78 23.48 17.79 9.31
N LEU A 79 22.82 16.81 9.96
CA LEU A 79 22.50 16.91 11.37
C LEU A 79 23.66 16.44 12.26
N PRO A 80 23.97 17.15 13.37
CA PRO A 80 24.97 16.71 14.35
C PRO A 80 24.42 15.63 15.30
N PHE A 81 23.21 15.16 15.12
CA PHE A 81 22.54 14.14 15.95
C PHE A 81 21.77 13.16 15.07
N LEU A 82 21.43 11.98 15.63
CA LEU A 82 20.59 11.01 14.94
C LEU A 82 19.20 11.60 14.68
N PRO A 83 18.75 11.65 13.42
CA PRO A 83 17.47 12.26 13.04
C PRO A 83 16.27 11.51 13.61
N MET A 84 16.41 10.20 13.88
CA MET A 84 15.44 9.36 14.57
C MET A 84 16.16 8.27 15.37
N LEU A 85 15.68 7.96 16.57
CA LEU A 85 16.24 6.88 17.38
C LEU A 85 15.75 5.52 16.87
N PRO A 86 16.53 4.42 17.03
CA PRO A 86 16.11 3.08 16.59
C PRO A 86 14.76 2.65 17.13
N GLY A 87 14.45 2.94 18.40
CA GLY A 87 13.16 2.64 19.02
C GLY A 87 12.01 3.43 18.39
N GLN A 88 12.26 4.67 17.96
CA GLN A 88 11.26 5.48 17.26
C GLN A 88 10.98 4.95 15.86
N ILE A 89 12.02 4.53 15.12
CA ILE A 89 11.90 3.90 13.81
C ILE A 89 11.08 2.61 13.92
N LEU A 90 11.44 1.75 14.89
CA LEU A 90 10.71 0.49 15.12
C LEU A 90 9.24 0.74 15.46
N LEU A 91 8.97 1.70 16.36
CA LEU A 91 7.60 2.07 16.73
C LEU A 91 6.83 2.62 15.53
N GLY A 92 7.44 3.50 14.74
CA GLY A 92 6.83 4.06 13.54
C GLY A 92 6.44 2.98 12.53
N ASN A 93 7.36 2.05 12.24
CA ASN A 93 7.10 0.94 11.35
C ASN A 93 5.97 0.03 11.89
N LEU A 94 5.99 -0.31 13.18
CA LEU A 94 4.95 -1.14 13.80
C LEU A 94 3.57 -0.49 13.71
N LEU A 95 3.47 0.81 13.99
CA LEU A 95 2.22 1.56 13.89
C LEU A 95 1.73 1.64 12.44
N TYR A 96 2.63 1.95 11.51
CA TYR A 96 2.32 2.03 10.09
C TYR A 96 1.87 0.67 9.54
N ASP A 97 2.67 -0.39 9.72
CA ASP A 97 2.35 -1.73 9.22
C ASP A 97 1.06 -2.26 9.84
N GLY A 98 0.86 -2.03 11.16
CA GLY A 98 -0.40 -2.37 11.84
C GLY A 98 -1.61 -1.68 11.20
N SER A 99 -1.49 -0.41 10.81
CA SER A 99 -2.56 0.30 10.12
C SER A 99 -2.86 -0.26 8.73
N GLN A 100 -1.83 -0.77 8.04
CA GLN A 100 -1.95 -1.32 6.70
C GLN A 100 -2.69 -2.67 6.65
N LEU A 101 -2.78 -3.41 7.75
CA LEU A 101 -3.58 -4.65 7.81
C LEU A 101 -5.05 -4.39 7.43
N ALA A 102 -5.56 -3.21 7.76
CA ALA A 102 -6.92 -2.82 7.42
C ALA A 102 -7.16 -2.63 5.90
N ILE A 103 -6.10 -2.54 5.08
CA ILE A 103 -6.23 -2.40 3.62
C ILE A 103 -6.82 -3.65 2.97
N SER A 104 -6.66 -4.82 3.60
CA SER A 104 -7.26 -6.08 3.14
C SER A 104 -8.79 -6.01 3.07
N SER A 105 -9.41 -5.22 3.95
CA SER A 105 -10.86 -4.98 4.01
C SER A 105 -11.31 -3.81 3.14
N ASP A 106 -10.40 -3.12 2.44
CA ASP A 106 -10.75 -1.95 1.63
C ASP A 106 -11.48 -2.33 0.34
N ARG A 107 -12.30 -1.40 -0.12
CA ARG A 107 -13.06 -1.56 -1.36
C ARG A 107 -12.14 -1.43 -2.56
N VAL A 108 -12.28 -2.35 -3.50
CA VAL A 108 -11.54 -2.37 -4.76
C VAL A 108 -12.40 -1.76 -5.86
N ASP A 109 -11.77 -0.96 -6.72
CA ASP A 109 -12.45 -0.41 -7.89
C ASP A 109 -12.94 -1.55 -8.79
N PRO A 110 -14.22 -1.55 -9.26
CA PRO A 110 -14.78 -2.64 -10.06
C PRO A 110 -13.98 -2.97 -11.32
N SER A 111 -13.25 -2.01 -11.85
CA SER A 111 -12.36 -2.21 -13.01
C SER A 111 -11.17 -3.12 -12.71
N ALA A 112 -10.68 -3.15 -11.48
CA ALA A 112 -9.55 -3.97 -11.07
C ALA A 112 -9.90 -5.46 -10.91
N VAL A 113 -11.19 -5.78 -10.69
CA VAL A 113 -11.66 -7.16 -10.51
C VAL A 113 -12.10 -7.78 -11.85
N ARG A 114 -12.39 -6.98 -12.88
CA ARG A 114 -12.91 -7.45 -14.18
C ARG A 114 -11.91 -8.29 -14.98
N ALA A 115 -10.61 -8.00 -14.83
CA ALA A 115 -9.53 -8.69 -15.54
C ALA A 115 -8.48 -9.19 -14.58
N PRO A 116 -7.79 -10.31 -14.87
CA PRO A 116 -6.67 -10.76 -14.06
C PRO A 116 -5.54 -9.71 -14.09
N SER A 117 -5.01 -9.41 -12.92
CA SER A 117 -3.85 -8.56 -12.75
C SER A 117 -2.59 -9.40 -12.59
N ARG A 118 -1.43 -8.85 -12.94
CA ARG A 118 -0.13 -9.49 -12.78
C ARG A 118 0.79 -8.61 -11.94
N TRP A 119 1.77 -9.22 -11.32
CA TRP A 119 2.87 -8.48 -10.72
C TRP A 119 3.68 -7.78 -11.82
N ASP A 120 3.82 -6.47 -11.71
CA ASP A 120 4.70 -5.66 -12.55
C ASP A 120 5.72 -4.95 -11.67
N ILE A 121 6.88 -5.61 -11.49
CA ILE A 121 7.99 -5.07 -10.70
C ILE A 121 8.48 -3.74 -11.27
N GLY A 122 8.45 -3.60 -12.62
CA GLY A 122 8.81 -2.34 -13.28
C GLY A 122 7.88 -1.18 -12.90
N SER A 123 6.59 -1.45 -12.77
CA SER A 123 5.61 -0.45 -12.28
C SER A 123 5.87 -0.07 -10.82
N ILE A 124 6.18 -1.05 -9.97
CA ILE A 124 6.53 -0.79 -8.57
C ILE A 124 7.77 0.09 -8.47
N GLY A 125 8.85 -0.24 -9.22
CA GLY A 125 10.07 0.55 -9.25
C GLY A 125 9.84 1.98 -9.74
N ARG A 126 9.08 2.16 -10.83
CA ARG A 126 8.70 3.51 -11.32
C ARG A 126 7.90 4.30 -10.30
N PHE A 127 6.99 3.64 -9.60
CA PHE A 127 6.21 4.26 -8.54
C PHE A 127 7.11 4.75 -7.39
N MET A 128 8.03 3.91 -6.92
CA MET A 128 9.01 4.28 -5.89
C MET A 128 9.86 5.50 -6.31
N ILE A 129 10.35 5.51 -7.56
CA ILE A 129 11.18 6.62 -8.08
C ILE A 129 10.39 7.93 -8.20
N VAL A 130 9.08 7.87 -8.40
CA VAL A 130 8.23 9.08 -8.47
C VAL A 130 7.80 9.53 -7.08
N PHE A 131 7.22 8.63 -6.29
CA PHE A 131 6.59 9.00 -5.02
C PHE A 131 7.58 9.09 -3.85
N GLY A 132 8.67 8.32 -3.88
CA GLY A 132 9.72 8.41 -2.86
C GLY A 132 10.35 9.80 -2.77
N PRO A 133 10.90 10.36 -3.85
CA PRO A 133 11.43 11.72 -3.84
C PRO A 133 10.40 12.80 -3.51
N ILE A 134 9.14 12.64 -3.89
CA ILE A 134 8.06 13.56 -3.49
C ILE A 134 7.91 13.53 -1.97
N SER A 135 7.81 12.34 -1.36
CA SER A 135 7.75 12.21 0.11
C SER A 135 8.98 12.86 0.76
N SER A 136 10.18 12.52 0.29
CA SER A 136 11.43 13.07 0.83
C SER A 136 11.52 14.60 0.72
N PHE A 137 10.96 15.20 -0.33
CA PHE A 137 10.91 16.66 -0.45
C PHE A 137 10.08 17.29 0.67
N PHE A 138 8.96 16.67 1.07
CA PHE A 138 8.13 17.15 2.16
C PHE A 138 8.75 16.87 3.52
N ASP A 139 9.46 15.75 3.71
CA ASP A 139 10.30 15.51 4.89
C ASP A 139 11.35 16.61 5.04
N LEU A 140 12.09 16.93 3.97
CA LEU A 140 13.10 18.00 3.98
C LEU A 140 12.49 19.38 4.23
N THR A 141 11.27 19.63 3.74
CA THR A 141 10.51 20.84 4.06
C THR A 141 10.18 20.91 5.56
N THR A 142 9.76 19.78 6.14
CA THR A 142 9.56 19.67 7.59
C THR A 142 10.85 19.88 8.35
N PHE A 143 12.01 19.36 7.89
CA PHE A 143 13.30 19.61 8.52
C PHE A 143 13.69 21.09 8.48
N ALA A 144 13.47 21.75 7.35
CA ALA A 144 13.72 23.19 7.23
C ALA A 144 12.83 24.03 8.16
N LEU A 145 11.55 23.65 8.32
CA LEU A 145 10.66 24.30 9.28
C LEU A 145 11.12 24.05 10.73
N LEU A 146 11.43 22.82 11.10
CA LEU A 146 11.87 22.47 12.45
C LEU A 146 13.14 23.20 12.85
N LEU A 147 14.15 23.23 11.98
CA LEU A 147 15.44 23.84 12.28
C LEU A 147 15.42 25.36 12.09
N GLY A 148 14.80 25.84 11.02
CA GLY A 148 14.84 27.25 10.65
C GLY A 148 13.80 28.11 11.37
N ALA A 149 12.53 27.69 11.39
CA ALA A 149 11.45 28.49 11.96
C ALA A 149 11.22 28.21 13.45
N PHE A 150 11.33 26.94 13.86
CA PHE A 150 11.05 26.54 15.24
C PHE A 150 12.31 26.37 16.09
N HIS A 151 13.52 26.44 15.51
CA HIS A 151 14.80 26.23 16.20
C HIS A 151 14.79 25.01 17.10
N ALA A 152 14.22 23.91 16.59
CA ALA A 152 13.95 22.69 17.32
C ALA A 152 15.25 22.03 17.80
N ASP A 153 15.28 21.63 19.06
CA ASP A 153 16.32 20.75 19.59
C ASP A 153 16.15 19.31 19.00
N ALA A 154 17.12 18.43 19.27
CA ALA A 154 17.13 17.08 18.76
C ALA A 154 15.86 16.28 19.11
N SER A 155 15.30 16.47 20.30
CA SER A 155 14.08 15.78 20.75
C SER A 155 12.82 16.33 20.06
N GLN A 156 12.74 17.64 19.91
CA GLN A 156 11.65 18.29 19.18
C GLN A 156 11.70 17.96 17.69
N PHE A 157 12.91 17.92 17.10
CA PHE A 157 13.09 17.50 15.71
C PHE A 157 12.56 16.07 15.47
N ARG A 158 12.98 15.13 16.31
CA ARG A 158 12.54 13.74 16.26
C ARG A 158 11.02 13.62 16.39
N THR A 159 10.43 14.36 17.34
CA THR A 159 8.98 14.39 17.54
C THR A 159 8.26 14.94 16.32
N GLY A 160 8.69 16.06 15.78
CA GLY A 160 8.08 16.69 14.62
C GLY A 160 8.12 15.79 13.38
N TRP A 161 9.30 15.22 13.10
CA TRP A 161 9.42 14.30 11.96
C TRP A 161 8.66 12.99 12.15
N PHE A 162 8.64 12.42 13.36
CA PHE A 162 7.85 11.23 13.66
C PHE A 162 6.35 11.44 13.40
N ILE A 163 5.80 12.57 13.86
CA ILE A 163 4.38 12.91 13.64
C ILE A 163 4.10 13.14 12.15
N GLU A 164 4.94 13.91 11.47
CA GLU A 164 4.78 14.22 10.05
C GLU A 164 4.88 12.97 9.22
N SER A 165 5.93 12.16 9.41
CA SER A 165 6.17 10.94 8.64
C SER A 165 5.04 9.92 8.81
N LEU A 166 4.55 9.68 10.02
CA LEU A 166 3.40 8.79 10.24
C LEU A 166 2.10 9.34 9.66
N ALA A 167 1.85 10.64 9.79
CA ALA A 167 0.64 11.27 9.26
C ALA A 167 0.64 11.25 7.73
N SER A 168 1.76 11.62 7.09
CA SER A 168 1.90 11.64 5.64
C SER A 168 1.76 10.22 5.05
N GLN A 169 2.45 9.23 5.63
CA GLN A 169 2.35 7.83 5.22
C GLN A 169 0.95 7.23 5.44
N ALA A 170 0.30 7.52 6.55
CA ALA A 170 -1.05 7.05 6.82
C ALA A 170 -2.06 7.68 5.86
N LEU A 171 -2.02 8.99 5.67
CA LEU A 171 -3.02 9.69 4.85
C LEU A 171 -2.84 9.50 3.34
N VAL A 172 -1.60 9.32 2.86
CA VAL A 172 -1.36 9.06 1.43
C VAL A 172 -1.99 7.75 0.97
N VAL A 173 -2.24 6.81 1.87
CA VAL A 173 -3.02 5.60 1.61
C VAL A 173 -4.37 5.94 1.02
N LEU A 174 -5.06 6.95 1.57
CA LEU A 174 -6.37 7.39 1.08
C LEU A 174 -6.30 7.94 -0.35
N VAL A 175 -5.19 8.53 -0.73
CA VAL A 175 -4.93 9.05 -2.08
C VAL A 175 -4.60 7.92 -3.04
N ILE A 176 -3.63 7.07 -2.70
CA ILE A 176 -3.05 6.08 -3.63
C ILE A 176 -3.99 4.87 -3.83
N ARG A 177 -4.82 4.49 -2.85
CA ARG A 177 -5.69 3.31 -2.87
C ARG A 177 -6.67 3.25 -4.06
N THR A 178 -6.98 4.38 -4.67
CA THR A 178 -7.91 4.47 -5.81
C THR A 178 -7.32 5.28 -6.96
N ARG A 179 -7.65 4.88 -8.19
CA ARG A 179 -7.32 5.66 -9.40
C ARG A 179 -8.24 6.87 -9.60
N HIS A 180 -9.36 6.90 -8.90
CA HIS A 180 -10.35 7.98 -8.96
C HIS A 180 -10.05 9.07 -7.92
N VAL A 181 -10.84 10.16 -7.96
CA VAL A 181 -10.78 11.22 -6.94
C VAL A 181 -11.18 10.60 -5.59
N PRO A 182 -10.32 10.70 -4.56
CA PRO A 182 -10.61 10.15 -3.24
C PRO A 182 -11.90 10.73 -2.66
N PHE A 183 -12.61 9.95 -1.85
CA PHE A 183 -13.87 10.28 -1.18
C PHE A 183 -15.08 10.56 -2.09
N VAL A 184 -14.89 11.06 -3.32
CA VAL A 184 -16.00 11.39 -4.23
C VAL A 184 -16.50 10.16 -4.95
N ARG A 185 -15.60 9.38 -5.56
CA ARG A 185 -15.94 8.18 -6.35
C ARG A 185 -15.55 6.87 -5.71
N SER A 186 -14.68 6.88 -4.71
CA SER A 186 -14.25 5.70 -3.98
C SER A 186 -14.14 6.01 -2.49
N ARG A 187 -15.06 5.47 -1.68
CA ARG A 187 -15.07 5.66 -0.23
C ARG A 187 -14.19 4.60 0.44
N PRO A 188 -13.31 4.97 1.37
CA PRO A 188 -12.53 4.01 2.15
C PRO A 188 -13.44 3.12 3.00
N SER A 189 -13.00 1.92 3.32
CA SER A 189 -13.68 1.09 4.30
C SER A 189 -13.57 1.72 5.69
N ALA A 190 -14.58 1.49 6.55
CA ALA A 190 -14.55 2.02 7.91
C ALA A 190 -13.35 1.49 8.73
N PRO A 191 -12.99 0.19 8.68
CA PRO A 191 -11.79 -0.30 9.36
C PRO A 191 -10.51 0.42 8.93
N LEU A 192 -10.33 0.66 7.61
CA LEU A 192 -9.17 1.40 7.11
C LEU A 192 -9.14 2.82 7.66
N LEU A 193 -10.26 3.55 7.60
CA LEU A 193 -10.32 4.92 8.10
C LEU A 193 -10.02 5.00 9.59
N ILE A 194 -10.63 4.10 10.39
CA ILE A 194 -10.41 4.03 11.84
C ILE A 194 -8.93 3.74 12.15
N SER A 195 -8.30 2.79 11.46
CA SER A 195 -6.89 2.45 11.69
C SER A 195 -5.94 3.62 11.37
N LEU A 196 -6.17 4.33 10.27
CA LEU A 196 -5.37 5.50 9.90
C LEU A 196 -5.53 6.64 10.90
N VAL A 197 -6.76 6.94 11.33
CA VAL A 197 -7.03 7.96 12.35
C VAL A 197 -6.40 7.56 13.69
N ALA A 198 -6.49 6.29 14.07
CA ALA A 198 -5.90 5.79 15.31
C ALA A 198 -4.37 5.94 15.32
N VAL A 199 -3.68 5.60 14.22
CA VAL A 199 -2.22 5.78 14.11
C VAL A 199 -1.82 7.24 14.22
N ILE A 200 -2.53 8.14 13.54
CA ILE A 200 -2.25 9.58 13.62
C ILE A 200 -2.52 10.09 15.04
N ALA A 201 -3.61 9.66 15.68
CA ALA A 201 -3.92 10.02 17.05
C ALA A 201 -2.82 9.55 18.01
N VAL A 202 -2.34 8.31 17.87
CA VAL A 202 -1.20 7.79 18.65
C VAL A 202 0.04 8.62 18.41
N ALA A 203 0.39 8.94 17.16
CA ALA A 203 1.57 9.74 16.83
C ALA A 203 1.55 11.12 17.49
N VAL A 204 0.37 11.77 17.50
CA VAL A 204 0.21 13.11 18.08
C VAL A 204 0.15 13.08 19.63
N VAL A 205 -0.54 12.08 20.19
CA VAL A 205 -0.77 12.00 21.65
C VAL A 205 0.43 11.45 22.40
N LEU A 206 1.16 10.51 21.80
CA LEU A 206 2.28 9.81 22.45
C LEU A 206 3.33 10.75 23.10
N PRO A 207 3.78 11.86 22.47
CA PRO A 207 4.72 12.79 23.08
C PRO A 207 4.22 13.47 24.35
N PHE A 208 2.90 13.53 24.56
CA PHE A 208 2.27 14.12 25.74
C PHE A 208 2.06 13.12 26.87
N THR A 209 2.34 11.85 26.64
CA THR A 209 2.21 10.78 27.64
C THR A 209 3.52 10.59 28.42
N PRO A 210 3.51 9.90 29.58
CA PRO A 210 4.73 9.53 30.30
C PRO A 210 5.71 8.66 29.48
N LEU A 211 5.24 7.99 28.42
CA LEU A 211 6.07 7.21 27.50
C LEU A 211 6.87 8.11 26.54
N GLY A 212 6.40 9.32 26.26
CA GLY A 212 7.06 10.25 25.35
C GLY A 212 8.54 10.48 25.69
N PRO A 213 8.88 10.97 26.89
CA PRO A 213 10.26 11.15 27.28
C PRO A 213 11.11 9.88 27.28
N LEU A 214 10.54 8.73 27.66
CA LEU A 214 11.21 7.43 27.62
C LEU A 214 11.62 7.02 26.21
N LEU A 215 10.83 7.41 25.21
CA LEU A 215 11.10 7.19 23.80
C LEU A 215 11.91 8.32 23.15
N GLY A 216 12.32 9.33 23.91
CA GLY A 216 13.09 10.46 23.42
C GLY A 216 12.26 11.51 22.67
N PHE A 217 10.95 11.53 22.88
CA PHE A 217 10.05 12.56 22.37
C PHE A 217 9.86 13.70 23.37
N ARG A 218 9.51 14.87 22.83
CA ARG A 218 9.15 16.05 23.62
C ARG A 218 7.83 16.62 23.10
N PRO A 219 6.89 17.00 23.98
CA PRO A 219 5.62 17.60 23.56
C PRO A 219 5.83 18.77 22.61
N PRO A 220 5.27 18.71 21.38
CA PRO A 220 5.39 19.79 20.41
C PRO A 220 4.47 20.94 20.76
N ALA A 221 4.85 22.17 20.40
CA ALA A 221 3.97 23.33 20.47
C ALA A 221 2.79 23.17 19.49
N TRP A 222 1.63 23.71 19.82
CA TRP A 222 0.45 23.63 18.96
C TRP A 222 0.66 24.26 17.56
N LEU A 223 1.48 25.32 17.50
CA LEU A 223 1.84 25.98 16.24
C LEU A 223 2.67 25.05 15.33
N LEU A 224 3.55 24.24 15.91
CA LEU A 224 4.28 23.21 15.17
C LEU A 224 3.35 22.14 14.62
N LEU A 225 2.35 21.70 15.38
CA LEU A 225 1.36 20.74 14.90
C LEU A 225 0.54 21.31 13.72
N LEU A 226 0.19 22.60 13.77
CA LEU A 226 -0.50 23.25 12.64
C LEU A 226 0.40 23.36 11.41
N ALA A 227 1.70 23.67 11.60
CA ALA A 227 2.66 23.72 10.49
C ALA A 227 2.83 22.32 9.85
N ILE A 228 2.98 21.27 10.66
CA ILE A 228 3.04 19.88 10.19
C ILE A 228 1.76 19.51 9.44
N ALA A 229 0.58 19.85 9.96
CA ALA A 229 -0.68 19.59 9.26
C ALA A 229 -0.73 20.29 7.89
N GLY A 230 -0.24 21.51 7.79
CA GLY A 230 -0.11 22.25 6.52
C GLY A 230 0.79 21.54 5.52
N VAL A 231 1.96 21.05 5.97
CA VAL A 231 2.91 20.28 5.14
C VAL A 231 2.27 18.97 4.65
N VAL A 232 1.61 18.23 5.53
CA VAL A 232 0.93 16.97 5.18
C VAL A 232 -0.19 17.22 4.17
N ILE A 233 -0.99 18.27 4.34
CA ILE A 233 -2.04 18.62 3.37
C ILE A 233 -1.43 18.94 2.00
N ALA A 234 -0.37 19.75 1.96
CA ALA A 234 0.34 20.07 0.73
C ALA A 234 0.91 18.81 0.05
N TYR A 235 1.50 17.92 0.84
CA TYR A 235 1.97 16.61 0.36
C TYR A 235 0.84 15.80 -0.29
N LEU A 236 -0.33 15.69 0.36
CA LEU A 236 -1.45 14.92 -0.17
C LEU A 236 -1.96 15.49 -1.49
N VAL A 237 -2.00 16.81 -1.64
CA VAL A 237 -2.38 17.48 -2.89
C VAL A 237 -1.38 17.14 -4.01
N VAL A 238 -0.08 17.26 -3.73
CA VAL A 238 0.97 16.94 -4.72
C VAL A 238 0.95 15.45 -5.06
N ALA A 239 0.77 14.57 -4.07
CA ALA A 239 0.65 13.13 -4.28
C ALA A 239 -0.57 12.77 -5.15
N ASP A 240 -1.70 13.44 -4.99
CA ASP A 240 -2.90 13.22 -5.83
C ASP A 240 -2.65 13.65 -7.28
N ILE A 241 -2.00 14.77 -7.48
CA ILE A 241 -1.59 15.24 -8.82
C ILE A 241 -0.59 14.26 -9.46
N ALA A 242 0.43 13.86 -8.70
CA ALA A 242 1.45 12.91 -9.17
C ALA A 242 0.82 11.56 -9.54
N LYS A 243 -0.12 11.07 -8.72
CA LYS A 243 -0.90 9.87 -9.01
C LYS A 243 -1.66 9.98 -10.33
N TRP A 244 -2.35 11.09 -10.57
CA TRP A 244 -3.09 11.30 -11.81
C TRP A 244 -2.16 11.29 -13.03
N LEU A 245 -1.01 11.95 -12.95
CA LEU A 245 0.00 11.96 -14.01
C LEU A 245 0.60 10.56 -14.24
N PHE A 246 0.93 9.86 -13.16
CA PHE A 246 1.51 8.51 -13.22
C PHE A 246 0.59 7.53 -13.93
N PHE A 247 -0.65 7.38 -13.48
CA PHE A 247 -1.59 6.43 -14.09
C PHE A 247 -2.03 6.83 -15.49
N ARG A 248 -2.04 8.12 -15.84
CA ARG A 248 -2.27 8.58 -17.21
C ARG A 248 -1.13 8.14 -18.14
N SER A 249 0.10 8.14 -17.68
CA SER A 249 1.27 7.69 -18.46
C SER A 249 1.31 6.17 -18.61
N GLU A 250 0.93 5.43 -17.56
CA GLU A 250 0.89 3.95 -17.58
C GLU A 250 -0.21 3.43 -18.50
N GLY A 251 -1.40 4.02 -18.49
CA GLY A 251 -2.50 3.64 -19.38
C GLY A 251 -2.17 3.77 -20.88
N ARG A 252 -1.15 4.53 -21.24
CA ARG A 252 -0.63 4.63 -22.60
C ARG A 252 0.39 3.54 -22.95
N ARG A 253 0.98 2.88 -21.94
CA ARG A 253 2.05 1.89 -22.11
C ARG A 253 1.58 0.45 -22.08
N THR A 254 0.42 0.19 -21.48
CA THR A 254 -0.16 -1.16 -21.46
C THR A 254 -0.74 -1.46 -22.85
N PRO A 255 -0.13 -2.36 -23.65
CA PRO A 255 -0.73 -2.75 -24.92
C PRO A 255 -2.10 -3.37 -24.62
N PRO A 256 -3.10 -3.16 -25.50
CA PRO A 256 -4.38 -3.84 -25.38
C PRO A 256 -4.11 -5.35 -25.32
N HIS A 257 -4.68 -6.03 -24.31
CA HIS A 257 -4.56 -7.49 -24.17
C HIS A 257 -4.68 -8.15 -25.54
N PRO A 258 -3.75 -9.04 -25.93
CA PRO A 258 -3.94 -9.83 -27.13
C PRO A 258 -5.29 -10.54 -26.96
N ARG A 259 -6.30 -10.09 -27.67
CA ARG A 259 -7.56 -10.79 -27.78
C ARG A 259 -7.21 -12.23 -28.07
N ILE A 260 -7.79 -13.17 -27.36
CA ILE A 260 -7.65 -14.61 -27.54
C ILE A 260 -8.09 -14.93 -28.99
N ARG A 261 -7.24 -14.65 -29.98
CA ARG A 261 -7.44 -14.96 -31.37
C ARG A 261 -7.20 -16.44 -31.66
N HIS A 262 -6.53 -17.14 -30.73
CA HIS A 262 -6.18 -18.55 -30.92
C HIS A 262 -7.34 -19.50 -30.61
N LEU A 263 -8.31 -19.15 -29.77
CA LEU A 263 -9.48 -19.99 -29.49
C LEU A 263 -10.48 -20.07 -30.66
N ARG A 264 -10.59 -19.04 -31.49
CA ARG A 264 -11.46 -19.12 -32.69
C ARG A 264 -10.90 -19.98 -33.80
N ARG A 265 -9.58 -20.16 -33.92
CA ARG A 265 -8.97 -21.05 -34.94
C ARG A 265 -9.03 -22.53 -34.55
N ALA A 266 -8.99 -22.85 -33.26
CA ALA A 266 -9.12 -24.22 -32.79
C ALA A 266 -10.55 -24.76 -32.94
N ILE A 267 -11.57 -23.91 -32.80
CA ILE A 267 -13.00 -24.35 -32.94
C ILE A 267 -13.43 -24.44 -34.40
N SER A 268 -12.81 -23.68 -35.31
CA SER A 268 -13.15 -23.79 -36.77
C SER A 268 -12.44 -24.95 -37.49
N GLY A 269 -11.51 -25.64 -36.84
CA GLY A 269 -10.78 -26.79 -37.38
C GLY A 269 -11.39 -28.16 -37.05
N TYR A 270 -12.47 -28.23 -36.26
CA TYR A 270 -13.16 -29.47 -35.87
C TYR A 270 -14.53 -29.65 -36.55
N GLY A 271 -14.83 -28.88 -37.57
CA GLY A 271 -16.07 -28.94 -38.32
C GLY A 271 -15.82 -29.13 -39.82
N GLY A 272 -15.12 -30.21 -40.17
CA GLY A 272 -14.92 -30.65 -41.53
C GLY A 272 -14.75 -32.17 -41.59
#